data_6fa2009340bf26c2686d01d096fc2121
#
_entry.id   6fa2009340bf26c2686d01d096fc2121
#
_cell.length_a   1.000
_cell.length_b   1.000
_cell.length_c   1.000
_cell.angle_alpha   90.00
_cell.angle_beta   90.00
_cell.angle_gamma   90.00
#
_symmetry.space_group_name_H-M   'P 1'
#
loop_
_entity.id
_entity.type
_entity.pdbx_description
1 polymer ?
#
loop_
_entity_poly.entity_id
_entity_poly.type
_entity_poly.pdbx_seq_one_letter_code
_entity_poly.pdbx_strand_id
1 'polypeptide(L)'
;MGWKSLAVGTCIALIGGCTSTIPEQPAAVDPHWLLSGSAIFGEPVAPSELPEDDILGLAPEMREYLANVAPDARPQQRLAALLKGFEQRDFTVEYRADQTLTAAETYRQKVGNCMAFTVMMVAMARELGADAYFNQVEVPPVWGHDEEQTFVVYRHINMVSESNRGRRVVDFNLAAYDPVYDQRELTDNEAFAQYYSNRGLEWMAQGEMREAFRYLRKSLELRPGNSDLWANLGAFYSRNGRNTAAEQSYLQALQLDSRHTIAMSNLERLYRQQQQFELADYYAEKARFHRERNPYYLYYQARNAYEHGDFKSAKRQLKRAIWQYENDHRFHFLMGLTSYRLGDYENSKTYFTEAFSLVDNPATERAYSRKLDYLMKRP
;
A
#
# COMPACT_ATOMS: atom_id res chain seq x y z
N MET A 1 12.75 -6.27 85.29
CA MET A 1 12.54 -7.06 84.08
C MET A 1 11.55 -6.28 83.23
N GLY A 2 12.05 -5.54 82.24
CA GLY A 2 11.24 -4.67 81.39
C GLY A 2 11.21 -5.21 79.95
N TRP A 3 10.05 -5.50 79.44
CA TRP A 3 9.84 -5.86 78.03
C TRP A 3 9.69 -4.57 77.24
N LYS A 4 10.58 -4.40 76.28
CA LYS A 4 10.45 -3.35 75.24
C LYS A 4 9.67 -3.93 74.06
N SER A 5 8.52 -3.36 73.82
CA SER A 5 7.70 -3.65 72.59
C SER A 5 8.31 -2.93 71.37
N LEU A 6 8.74 -3.67 70.34
CA LEU A 6 9.11 -3.15 69.03
C LEU A 6 7.85 -2.98 68.22
N ALA A 7 7.52 -1.76 67.82
CA ALA A 7 6.49 -1.48 66.83
C ALA A 7 7.12 -1.60 65.42
N VAL A 8 6.68 -2.60 64.64
CA VAL A 8 7.03 -2.74 63.22
C VAL A 8 6.04 -1.90 62.43
N GLY A 9 6.52 -0.80 61.89
CA GLY A 9 5.74 0.03 60.97
C GLY A 9 5.72 -0.60 59.58
N THR A 10 4.57 -1.08 59.14
CA THR A 10 4.35 -1.58 57.80
C THR A 10 4.13 -0.39 56.85
N CYS A 11 5.16 -0.01 56.07
CA CYS A 11 5.00 0.91 54.94
C CYS A 11 4.28 0.19 53.81
N ILE A 12 2.99 0.46 53.61
CA ILE A 12 2.25 0.08 52.42
C ILE A 12 2.66 1.07 51.33
N ALA A 13 3.56 0.64 50.43
CA ALA A 13 3.84 1.36 49.19
C ALA A 13 2.64 1.20 48.27
N LEU A 14 1.84 2.25 48.12
CA LEU A 14 0.83 2.37 47.07
C LEU A 14 1.57 2.43 45.73
N ILE A 15 1.72 1.30 45.08
CA ILE A 15 2.12 1.25 43.67
C ILE A 15 0.89 1.71 42.87
N GLY A 16 0.80 3.00 42.60
CA GLY A 16 -0.12 3.57 41.62
C GLY A 16 0.28 3.11 40.23
N GLY A 17 -0.13 1.91 39.87
CA GLY A 17 -0.08 1.47 38.45
C GLY A 17 -1.03 2.37 37.67
N CYS A 18 -0.49 3.18 36.76
CA CYS A 18 -1.29 3.77 35.68
C CYS A 18 -1.85 2.62 34.84
N THR A 19 -2.98 2.09 35.23
CA THR A 19 -3.80 1.30 34.30
C THR A 19 -4.32 2.29 33.28
N SER A 20 -3.70 2.33 32.10
CA SER A 20 -4.29 2.97 30.94
C SER A 20 -5.59 2.22 30.66
N THR A 21 -6.70 2.72 31.18
CA THR A 21 -8.02 2.21 30.84
C THR A 21 -8.21 2.42 29.35
N ILE A 22 -8.42 1.32 28.62
CA ILE A 22 -8.82 1.40 27.20
C ILE A 22 -10.13 2.18 27.18
N PRO A 23 -10.21 3.30 26.44
CA PRO A 23 -11.47 4.05 26.35
C PRO A 23 -12.60 3.14 25.88
N GLU A 24 -13.80 3.36 26.41
CA GLU A 24 -14.98 2.58 26.03
C GLU A 24 -15.22 2.76 24.51
N GLN A 25 -15.19 1.65 23.80
CA GLN A 25 -15.44 1.65 22.35
C GLN A 25 -16.94 1.58 22.08
N PRO A 26 -17.43 2.26 21.03
CA PRO A 26 -18.82 2.19 20.66
C PRO A 26 -19.24 0.75 20.34
N ALA A 27 -20.50 0.44 20.61
CA ALA A 27 -21.06 -0.88 20.28
C ALA A 27 -20.91 -1.18 18.78
N ALA A 28 -20.53 -2.42 18.47
CA ALA A 28 -20.41 -2.85 17.08
C ALA A 28 -21.77 -2.79 16.36
N VAL A 29 -21.79 -2.23 15.18
CA VAL A 29 -22.95 -2.20 14.29
C VAL A 29 -22.87 -3.39 13.32
N ASP A 30 -24.02 -3.92 12.90
CA ASP A 30 -24.08 -4.98 11.90
C ASP A 30 -23.41 -4.51 10.59
N PRO A 31 -22.37 -5.20 10.10
CA PRO A 31 -21.75 -4.89 8.84
C PRO A 31 -22.72 -4.81 7.64
N HIS A 32 -23.81 -5.57 7.68
CA HIS A 32 -24.84 -5.50 6.64
C HIS A 32 -25.51 -4.13 6.56
N TRP A 33 -25.69 -3.44 7.68
CA TRP A 33 -26.19 -2.07 7.67
C TRP A 33 -25.23 -1.11 6.95
N LEU A 34 -23.92 -1.27 7.16
CA LEU A 34 -22.90 -0.46 6.46
C LEU A 34 -22.90 -0.70 4.94
N LEU A 35 -23.17 -1.94 4.51
CA LEU A 35 -23.24 -2.31 3.09
C LEU A 35 -24.60 -2.04 2.45
N SER A 36 -25.63 -1.70 3.22
CA SER A 36 -26.95 -1.40 2.67
C SER A 36 -27.02 -0.08 1.90
N GLY A 37 -26.21 0.92 2.29
CA GLY A 37 -26.30 2.29 1.78
C GLY A 37 -27.33 3.16 2.49
N SER A 38 -28.17 2.58 3.39
CA SER A 38 -29.21 3.33 4.11
C SER A 38 -28.65 4.47 4.96
N ALA A 39 -27.42 4.31 5.46
CA ALA A 39 -26.74 5.31 6.28
C ALA A 39 -26.51 6.65 5.52
N ILE A 40 -26.45 6.63 4.19
CA ILE A 40 -26.21 7.83 3.38
C ILE A 40 -27.43 8.20 2.52
N PHE A 41 -28.11 7.22 1.91
CA PHE A 41 -29.20 7.49 0.97
C PHE A 41 -30.58 7.45 1.60
N GLY A 42 -30.70 7.01 2.87
CA GLY A 42 -32.00 6.81 3.56
C GLY A 42 -32.74 5.54 3.15
N GLU A 43 -32.31 4.90 2.07
CA GLU A 43 -32.85 3.64 1.52
C GLU A 43 -31.72 2.68 1.13
N PRO A 44 -31.97 1.37 1.10
CA PRO A 44 -30.97 0.42 0.64
C PRO A 44 -30.70 0.54 -0.86
N VAL A 45 -29.45 0.38 -1.26
CA VAL A 45 -29.04 0.17 -2.66
C VAL A 45 -29.28 -1.30 -3.00
N ALA A 46 -30.05 -1.57 -4.05
CA ALA A 46 -30.38 -2.93 -4.45
C ALA A 46 -29.14 -3.68 -4.98
N PRO A 47 -29.00 -5.00 -4.77
CA PRO A 47 -27.90 -5.77 -5.34
C PRO A 47 -27.81 -5.67 -6.89
N SER A 48 -28.95 -5.52 -7.57
CA SER A 48 -29.03 -5.35 -9.03
C SER A 48 -28.47 -4.01 -9.54
N GLU A 49 -28.21 -3.05 -8.64
CA GLU A 49 -27.61 -1.76 -9.00
C GLU A 49 -26.06 -1.83 -8.98
N LEU A 50 -25.49 -2.90 -8.43
CA LEU A 50 -24.03 -3.00 -8.32
C LEU A 50 -23.39 -3.18 -9.69
N PRO A 51 -22.19 -2.63 -9.90
CA PRO A 51 -21.51 -2.72 -11.18
C PRO A 51 -21.06 -4.15 -11.49
N GLU A 52 -21.11 -4.50 -12.78
CA GLU A 52 -20.62 -5.77 -13.34
C GLU A 52 -19.73 -5.48 -14.55
N ASP A 53 -18.57 -4.87 -14.29
CA ASP A 53 -17.64 -4.48 -15.35
C ASP A 53 -16.97 -5.72 -15.95
N ASP A 54 -16.88 -5.79 -17.28
CA ASP A 54 -16.10 -6.81 -17.99
C ASP A 54 -14.60 -6.46 -17.93
N ILE A 55 -14.03 -6.67 -16.72
CA ILE A 55 -12.69 -6.16 -16.36
C ILE A 55 -11.61 -6.69 -17.31
N LEU A 56 -11.64 -7.98 -17.65
CA LEU A 56 -10.67 -8.64 -18.52
C LEU A 56 -11.17 -8.76 -19.98
N GLY A 57 -12.32 -8.21 -20.31
CA GLY A 57 -12.89 -8.27 -21.65
C GLY A 57 -11.98 -7.67 -22.71
N LEU A 58 -11.75 -8.44 -23.76
CA LEU A 58 -10.91 -8.01 -24.88
C LEU A 58 -11.77 -7.36 -25.98
N ALA A 59 -11.40 -6.16 -26.37
CA ALA A 59 -11.97 -5.51 -27.53
C ALA A 59 -11.62 -6.27 -28.83
N PRO A 60 -12.47 -6.21 -29.89
CA PRO A 60 -12.16 -6.85 -31.16
C PRO A 60 -10.80 -6.46 -31.74
N GLU A 61 -10.44 -5.20 -31.67
CA GLU A 61 -9.14 -4.66 -32.12
C GLU A 61 -7.95 -5.20 -31.30
N MET A 62 -8.16 -5.53 -30.02
CA MET A 62 -7.14 -6.21 -29.20
C MET A 62 -6.91 -7.64 -29.71
N ARG A 63 -7.98 -8.37 -29.99
CA ARG A 63 -7.87 -9.74 -30.54
C ARG A 63 -7.19 -9.74 -31.90
N GLU A 64 -7.55 -8.80 -32.79
CA GLU A 64 -6.90 -8.64 -34.07
C GLU A 64 -5.39 -8.36 -33.92
N TYR A 65 -5.02 -7.45 -33.04
CA TYR A 65 -3.61 -7.17 -32.73
C TYR A 65 -2.90 -8.43 -32.23
N LEU A 66 -3.46 -9.13 -31.23
CA LEU A 66 -2.87 -10.32 -30.63
C LEU A 66 -2.77 -11.50 -31.62
N ALA A 67 -3.70 -11.64 -32.56
CA ALA A 67 -3.64 -12.66 -33.60
C ALA A 67 -2.38 -12.53 -34.48
N ASN A 68 -1.87 -11.31 -34.64
CA ASN A 68 -0.67 -11.01 -35.42
C ASN A 68 0.64 -11.05 -34.61
N VAL A 69 0.56 -11.19 -33.27
CA VAL A 69 1.75 -11.27 -32.38
C VAL A 69 2.35 -12.66 -32.45
N ALA A 70 3.39 -12.84 -33.28
CA ALA A 70 4.14 -14.09 -33.45
C ALA A 70 3.21 -15.34 -33.52
N PRO A 71 2.32 -15.45 -34.51
CA PRO A 71 1.19 -16.42 -34.52
C PRO A 71 1.65 -17.88 -34.43
N ASP A 72 2.80 -18.22 -35.00
CA ASP A 72 3.35 -19.58 -35.03
C ASP A 72 4.23 -19.90 -33.81
N ALA A 73 4.39 -18.97 -32.90
CA ALA A 73 5.24 -19.13 -31.73
C ALA A 73 4.47 -19.75 -30.53
N ARG A 74 5.21 -20.35 -29.60
CA ARG A 74 4.65 -20.85 -28.34
C ARG A 74 4.16 -19.69 -27.46
N PRO A 75 3.18 -19.89 -26.55
CA PRO A 75 2.59 -18.83 -25.71
C PRO A 75 3.60 -17.91 -25.06
N GLN A 76 4.66 -18.45 -24.45
CA GLN A 76 5.69 -17.66 -23.80
C GLN A 76 6.54 -16.80 -24.79
N GLN A 77 6.71 -17.26 -26.02
CA GLN A 77 7.39 -16.50 -27.07
C GLN A 77 6.49 -15.40 -27.61
N ARG A 78 5.18 -15.65 -27.73
CA ARG A 78 4.17 -14.66 -28.10
C ARG A 78 4.11 -13.55 -27.03
N LEU A 79 4.06 -13.91 -25.75
CA LEU A 79 4.14 -12.95 -24.67
C LEU A 79 5.44 -12.12 -24.74
N ALA A 80 6.58 -12.76 -24.98
CA ALA A 80 7.85 -12.03 -25.13
C ALA A 80 7.84 -11.06 -26.32
N ALA A 81 7.21 -11.45 -27.47
CA ALA A 81 7.03 -10.58 -28.62
C ALA A 81 6.11 -9.40 -28.32
N LEU A 82 4.99 -9.65 -27.60
CA LEU A 82 4.09 -8.60 -27.13
C LEU A 82 4.83 -7.57 -26.28
N LEU A 83 5.57 -8.02 -25.27
CA LEU A 83 6.32 -7.12 -24.35
C LEU A 83 7.40 -6.32 -25.09
N LYS A 84 8.07 -6.94 -26.07
CA LYS A 84 9.03 -6.25 -26.93
C LYS A 84 8.38 -5.13 -27.76
N GLY A 85 7.16 -5.35 -28.26
CA GLY A 85 6.37 -4.31 -28.95
C GLY A 85 6.12 -3.10 -28.04
N PHE A 86 5.75 -3.33 -26.77
CA PHE A 86 5.59 -2.26 -25.77
C PHE A 86 6.90 -1.51 -25.52
N GLU A 87 8.03 -2.22 -25.38
CA GLU A 87 9.35 -1.60 -25.17
C GLU A 87 9.78 -0.74 -26.38
N GLN A 88 9.47 -1.17 -27.60
CA GLN A 88 9.75 -0.45 -28.84
C GLN A 88 8.81 0.73 -29.11
N ARG A 89 7.84 0.98 -28.22
CA ARG A 89 6.83 2.03 -28.31
C ARG A 89 5.84 1.88 -29.44
N ASP A 90 5.64 0.67 -29.94
CA ASP A 90 4.57 0.37 -30.90
C ASP A 90 3.19 0.58 -30.26
N PHE A 91 3.13 0.42 -28.94
CA PHE A 91 1.99 0.71 -28.12
C PHE A 91 2.44 1.35 -26.77
N THR A 92 1.90 2.51 -26.43
CA THR A 92 2.20 3.21 -25.18
C THR A 92 0.93 3.52 -24.43
N VAL A 93 0.97 3.38 -23.09
CA VAL A 93 -0.10 3.79 -22.19
C VAL A 93 0.43 4.98 -21.37
N GLU A 94 -0.31 6.09 -21.36
CA GLU A 94 0.01 7.26 -20.52
C GLU A 94 -0.45 6.98 -19.10
N TYR A 95 0.40 7.27 -18.11
CA TYR A 95 0.03 7.08 -16.71
C TYR A 95 -0.93 8.17 -16.23
N ARG A 96 -2.07 7.76 -15.72
CA ARG A 96 -3.07 8.59 -15.07
C ARG A 96 -3.49 7.93 -13.76
N ALA A 97 -3.08 8.49 -12.63
CA ALA A 97 -3.30 7.92 -11.30
C ALA A 97 -4.80 7.72 -10.97
N ASP A 98 -5.65 8.55 -11.54
CA ASP A 98 -7.09 8.65 -11.33
C ASP A 98 -7.92 7.91 -12.40
N GLN A 99 -7.30 6.99 -13.16
CA GLN A 99 -7.98 6.25 -14.23
C GLN A 99 -7.75 4.74 -14.10
N THR A 100 -8.61 4.11 -13.33
CA THR A 100 -8.75 2.65 -13.29
C THR A 100 -9.74 2.21 -14.35
N LEU A 101 -9.25 1.59 -15.42
CA LEU A 101 -10.02 1.21 -16.60
C LEU A 101 -10.01 -0.32 -16.80
N THR A 102 -10.99 -0.86 -17.52
CA THR A 102 -11.00 -2.24 -17.99
C THR A 102 -9.90 -2.47 -19.05
N ALA A 103 -9.62 -3.73 -19.38
CA ALA A 103 -8.62 -4.08 -20.40
C ALA A 103 -8.94 -3.41 -21.75
N ALA A 104 -10.20 -3.50 -22.19
CA ALA A 104 -10.64 -2.90 -23.45
C ALA A 104 -10.57 -1.37 -23.45
N GLU A 105 -10.97 -0.72 -22.36
CA GLU A 105 -10.91 0.73 -22.22
C GLU A 105 -9.46 1.22 -22.21
N THR A 106 -8.57 0.58 -21.43
CA THR A 106 -7.15 0.92 -21.38
C THR A 106 -6.50 0.84 -22.75
N TYR A 107 -6.80 -0.23 -23.50
CA TYR A 107 -6.27 -0.43 -24.85
C TYR A 107 -6.72 0.67 -25.81
N ARG A 108 -7.99 1.05 -25.79
CA ARG A 108 -8.57 2.06 -26.69
C ARG A 108 -8.10 3.47 -26.33
N GLN A 109 -8.13 3.81 -25.05
CA GLN A 109 -7.84 5.17 -24.59
C GLN A 109 -6.34 5.43 -24.45
N LYS A 110 -5.52 4.36 -24.33
CA LYS A 110 -4.05 4.42 -24.11
C LYS A 110 -3.66 5.22 -22.89
N VAL A 111 -4.51 5.19 -21.88
CA VAL A 111 -4.30 5.82 -20.57
C VAL A 111 -4.70 4.85 -19.45
N GLY A 112 -4.16 5.04 -18.26
CA GLY A 112 -4.55 4.29 -17.08
C GLY A 112 -3.52 4.35 -15.95
N ASN A 113 -3.93 3.84 -14.80
CA ASN A 113 -3.04 3.65 -13.67
C ASN A 113 -2.40 2.24 -13.68
N CYS A 114 -1.65 1.89 -12.63
CA CYS A 114 -1.02 0.56 -12.54
C CYS A 114 -2.04 -0.58 -12.60
N MET A 115 -3.24 -0.42 -12.02
CA MET A 115 -4.31 -1.42 -12.07
C MET A 115 -4.83 -1.60 -13.51
N ALA A 116 -5.16 -0.52 -14.20
CA ALA A 116 -5.66 -0.55 -15.57
C ALA A 116 -4.66 -1.21 -16.53
N PHE A 117 -3.39 -0.84 -16.43
CA PHE A 117 -2.31 -1.45 -17.21
C PHE A 117 -2.17 -2.94 -16.91
N THR A 118 -2.18 -3.32 -15.64
CA THR A 118 -2.04 -4.72 -15.20
C THR A 118 -3.22 -5.56 -15.69
N VAL A 119 -4.44 -5.05 -15.57
CA VAL A 119 -5.67 -5.69 -16.09
C VAL A 119 -5.55 -5.95 -17.59
N MET A 120 -5.15 -4.95 -18.37
CA MET A 120 -4.94 -5.09 -19.81
C MET A 120 -3.86 -6.13 -20.12
N MET A 121 -2.72 -6.09 -19.42
CA MET A 121 -1.62 -7.02 -19.69
C MET A 121 -1.95 -8.46 -19.30
N VAL A 122 -2.65 -8.68 -18.18
CA VAL A 122 -3.14 -10.02 -17.80
C VAL A 122 -4.12 -10.57 -18.83
N ALA A 123 -5.08 -9.75 -19.29
CA ALA A 123 -6.04 -10.15 -20.31
C ALA A 123 -5.36 -10.53 -21.64
N MET A 124 -4.43 -9.69 -22.11
CA MET A 124 -3.67 -9.95 -23.33
C MET A 124 -2.75 -11.18 -23.21
N ALA A 125 -2.06 -11.35 -22.09
CA ALA A 125 -1.18 -12.49 -21.87
C ALA A 125 -1.96 -13.82 -21.86
N ARG A 126 -3.12 -13.85 -21.19
CA ARG A 126 -3.99 -15.03 -21.12
C ARG A 126 -4.58 -15.37 -22.50
N GLU A 127 -4.97 -14.40 -23.32
CA GLU A 127 -5.40 -14.62 -24.71
C GLU A 127 -4.30 -15.25 -25.58
N LEU A 128 -3.05 -14.90 -25.31
CA LEU A 128 -1.90 -15.54 -25.97
C LEU A 128 -1.60 -16.94 -25.44
N GLY A 129 -2.35 -17.45 -24.45
CA GLY A 129 -2.18 -18.74 -23.80
C GLY A 129 -1.03 -18.77 -22.78
N ALA A 130 -0.53 -17.62 -22.35
CA ALA A 130 0.50 -17.55 -21.31
C ALA A 130 -0.14 -17.56 -19.90
N ASP A 131 0.52 -18.26 -18.96
CA ASP A 131 0.14 -18.16 -17.55
C ASP A 131 0.49 -16.77 -17.03
N ALA A 132 -0.54 -16.02 -16.63
CA ALA A 132 -0.41 -14.67 -16.15
C ALA A 132 -1.31 -14.44 -14.92
N TYR A 133 -0.72 -13.85 -13.88
CA TYR A 133 -1.34 -13.62 -12.59
C TYR A 133 -1.22 -12.15 -12.20
N PHE A 134 -2.21 -11.70 -11.43
CA PHE A 134 -2.11 -10.46 -10.69
C PHE A 134 -1.16 -10.63 -9.50
N ASN A 135 -0.33 -9.64 -9.23
CA ASN A 135 0.62 -9.68 -8.13
C ASN A 135 0.60 -8.32 -7.41
N GLN A 136 0.31 -8.36 -6.12
CA GLN A 136 0.38 -7.19 -5.26
C GLN A 136 1.80 -7.01 -4.76
N VAL A 137 2.29 -5.79 -4.81
CA VAL A 137 3.59 -5.40 -4.30
C VAL A 137 3.37 -4.50 -3.09
N GLU A 138 3.93 -4.87 -1.96
CA GLU A 138 3.86 -4.08 -0.72
C GLU A 138 4.83 -2.89 -0.80
N VAL A 139 4.53 -1.95 -1.70
CA VAL A 139 5.27 -0.70 -1.78
C VAL A 139 5.05 0.06 -0.48
N PRO A 140 6.13 0.52 0.19
CA PRO A 140 5.98 1.31 1.40
C PRO A 140 5.10 2.52 1.16
N PRO A 141 4.13 2.78 2.04
CA PRO A 141 3.26 3.93 1.88
C PRO A 141 4.07 5.23 1.88
N VAL A 142 3.79 6.09 0.91
CA VAL A 142 4.30 7.47 0.92
C VAL A 142 3.43 8.24 1.91
N TRP A 143 4.03 8.60 3.04
CA TRP A 143 3.37 9.36 4.10
C TRP A 143 3.29 10.83 3.66
N GLY A 144 2.14 11.28 3.14
CA GLY A 144 1.88 12.68 2.84
C GLY A 144 1.37 13.42 4.08
N HIS A 145 1.68 14.71 4.19
CA HIS A 145 1.16 15.62 5.21
C HIS A 145 -0.12 16.34 4.77
N ASP A 146 -1.00 15.68 4.01
CA ASP A 146 -2.28 16.30 3.69
C ASP A 146 -3.22 16.15 4.90
N GLU A 147 -3.20 17.16 5.78
CA GLU A 147 -3.92 17.14 7.06
C GLU A 147 -5.44 17.30 6.90
N GLU A 148 -5.94 17.71 5.74
CA GLU A 148 -7.35 18.06 5.55
C GLU A 148 -8.23 16.90 5.06
N GLN A 149 -7.67 15.85 4.45
CA GLN A 149 -8.45 14.76 3.87
C GLN A 149 -8.27 13.42 4.59
N THR A 150 -9.34 12.60 4.58
CA THR A 150 -9.25 11.21 5.03
C THR A 150 -8.32 10.41 4.15
N PHE A 151 -7.48 9.57 4.75
CA PHE A 151 -6.58 8.69 4.03
C PHE A 151 -7.36 7.54 3.38
N VAL A 152 -7.00 7.22 2.16
CA VAL A 152 -7.50 6.06 1.41
C VAL A 152 -6.35 5.12 1.07
N VAL A 153 -6.68 3.85 0.79
CA VAL A 153 -5.69 2.82 0.51
C VAL A 153 -5.73 2.48 -0.98
N TYR A 154 -4.59 2.67 -1.63
CA TYR A 154 -4.28 2.12 -2.96
C TYR A 154 -3.12 1.14 -2.82
N ARG A 155 -3.26 -0.05 -3.42
CA ARG A 155 -2.17 -1.03 -3.46
C ARG A 155 -1.53 -1.05 -4.83
N HIS A 156 -0.20 -1.15 -4.86
CA HIS A 156 0.51 -1.34 -6.12
C HIS A 156 0.32 -2.76 -6.62
N ILE A 157 0.05 -2.89 -7.91
CA ILE A 157 -0.21 -4.17 -8.56
C ILE A 157 0.55 -4.23 -9.88
N ASN A 158 1.04 -5.41 -10.21
CA ASN A 158 1.65 -5.71 -11.50
C ASN A 158 1.25 -7.11 -12.00
N MET A 159 1.66 -7.47 -13.21
CA MET A 159 1.47 -8.80 -13.76
C MET A 159 2.73 -9.65 -13.55
N VAL A 160 2.53 -10.89 -13.15
CA VAL A 160 3.57 -11.92 -13.15
C VAL A 160 3.19 -13.01 -14.14
N SER A 161 4.17 -13.50 -14.88
CA SER A 161 4.05 -14.69 -15.72
C SER A 161 5.17 -15.66 -15.41
N GLU A 162 4.81 -16.92 -15.24
CA GLU A 162 5.77 -17.99 -14.99
C GLU A 162 6.08 -18.78 -16.25
N SER A 163 7.30 -19.26 -16.36
CA SER A 163 7.76 -20.12 -17.45
C SER A 163 8.90 -21.02 -16.97
N ASN A 164 9.25 -22.01 -17.77
CA ASN A 164 10.43 -22.85 -17.54
C ASN A 164 11.76 -22.09 -17.49
N ARG A 165 11.76 -20.79 -17.88
CA ARG A 165 12.92 -19.89 -17.82
C ARG A 165 12.91 -18.97 -16.61
N GLY A 166 11.94 -19.15 -15.72
CA GLY A 166 11.75 -18.37 -14.52
C GLY A 166 10.55 -17.44 -14.56
N ARG A 167 10.42 -16.66 -13.48
CA ARG A 167 9.38 -15.68 -13.23
C ARG A 167 9.69 -14.39 -13.98
N ARG A 168 8.70 -13.82 -14.67
CA ARG A 168 8.79 -12.51 -15.33
C ARG A 168 7.76 -11.57 -14.71
N VAL A 169 8.22 -10.41 -14.29
CA VAL A 169 7.37 -9.31 -13.79
C VAL A 169 7.18 -8.29 -14.91
N VAL A 170 5.93 -7.85 -15.09
CA VAL A 170 5.53 -6.78 -16.02
C VAL A 170 4.86 -5.69 -15.19
N ASP A 171 5.54 -4.59 -15.02
CA ASP A 171 5.09 -3.46 -14.23
C ASP A 171 4.98 -2.21 -15.11
N PHE A 172 4.01 -1.36 -14.84
CA PHE A 172 3.86 -0.09 -15.54
C PHE A 172 5.10 0.81 -15.35
N ASN A 173 5.66 0.80 -14.15
CA ASN A 173 6.83 1.59 -13.80
C ASN A 173 7.95 0.71 -13.24
N LEU A 174 8.60 -0.04 -14.12
CA LEU A 174 9.74 -0.90 -13.78
C LEU A 174 10.88 -0.14 -13.06
N ALA A 175 11.00 1.18 -13.26
CA ALA A 175 12.02 1.98 -12.58
C ALA A 175 11.71 2.19 -11.09
N ALA A 176 10.44 2.11 -10.69
CA ALA A 176 10.02 2.20 -9.30
C ALA A 176 9.80 0.82 -8.65
N TYR A 177 9.75 -0.24 -9.46
CA TYR A 177 9.63 -1.60 -8.97
C TYR A 177 10.96 -2.08 -8.39
N ASP A 178 10.93 -2.60 -7.17
CA ASP A 178 12.07 -3.22 -6.52
C ASP A 178 11.67 -4.63 -6.06
N PRO A 179 12.38 -5.68 -6.54
CA PRO A 179 12.08 -7.07 -6.17
C PRO A 179 12.20 -7.35 -4.66
N VAL A 180 12.85 -6.47 -3.91
CA VAL A 180 12.98 -6.61 -2.45
C VAL A 180 11.66 -6.39 -1.70
N TYR A 181 10.68 -5.71 -2.33
CA TYR A 181 9.37 -5.57 -1.71
C TYR A 181 8.66 -6.92 -1.59
N ASP A 182 7.99 -7.11 -0.47
CA ASP A 182 7.13 -8.27 -0.31
C ASP A 182 6.08 -8.31 -1.41
N GLN A 183 5.90 -9.48 -1.99
CA GLN A 183 5.02 -9.70 -3.11
C GLN A 183 4.06 -10.84 -2.81
N ARG A 184 2.83 -10.69 -3.26
CA ARG A 184 1.79 -11.70 -3.10
C ARG A 184 0.98 -11.83 -4.38
N GLU A 185 0.92 -13.05 -4.91
CA GLU A 185 0.00 -13.35 -6.00
C GLU A 185 -1.45 -13.18 -5.54
N LEU A 186 -2.26 -12.60 -6.41
CA LEU A 186 -3.67 -12.39 -6.17
C LEU A 186 -4.50 -13.33 -7.04
N THR A 187 -5.57 -13.83 -6.47
CA THR A 187 -6.67 -14.38 -7.26
C THR A 187 -7.36 -13.26 -8.06
N ASP A 188 -8.05 -13.62 -9.12
CA ASP A 188 -8.82 -12.65 -9.91
C ASP A 188 -9.83 -11.88 -9.05
N ASN A 189 -10.52 -12.57 -8.13
CA ASN A 189 -11.47 -11.92 -7.21
C ASN A 189 -10.78 -10.88 -6.29
N GLU A 190 -9.55 -11.13 -5.88
CA GLU A 190 -8.79 -10.16 -5.08
C GLU A 190 -8.40 -8.93 -5.91
N ALA A 191 -7.94 -9.15 -7.12
CA ALA A 191 -7.59 -8.07 -8.04
C ALA A 191 -8.84 -7.25 -8.45
N PHE A 192 -9.96 -7.92 -8.74
CA PHE A 192 -11.21 -7.26 -9.07
C PHE A 192 -11.78 -6.46 -7.89
N ALA A 193 -11.66 -6.96 -6.67
CA ALA A 193 -12.04 -6.19 -5.50
C ALA A 193 -11.22 -4.88 -5.38
N GLN A 194 -9.91 -4.93 -5.67
CA GLN A 194 -9.08 -3.72 -5.71
C GLN A 194 -9.47 -2.79 -6.86
N TYR A 195 -9.77 -3.34 -8.04
CA TYR A 195 -10.28 -2.57 -9.18
C TYR A 195 -11.56 -1.80 -8.81
N TYR A 196 -12.55 -2.49 -8.26
CA TYR A 196 -13.80 -1.84 -7.83
C TYR A 196 -13.58 -0.82 -6.72
N SER A 197 -12.68 -1.08 -5.78
CA SER A 197 -12.33 -0.10 -4.76
C SER A 197 -11.72 1.17 -5.35
N ASN A 198 -10.76 1.03 -6.26
CA ASN A 198 -10.14 2.18 -6.94
C ASN A 198 -11.18 3.01 -7.71
N ARG A 199 -12.03 2.34 -8.49
CA ARG A 199 -13.15 3.01 -9.21
C ARG A 199 -14.08 3.75 -8.25
N GLY A 200 -14.41 3.12 -7.11
CA GLY A 200 -15.23 3.76 -6.07
C GLY A 200 -14.57 5.02 -5.50
N LEU A 201 -13.26 5.00 -5.28
CA LEU A 201 -12.51 6.17 -4.81
C LEU A 201 -12.44 7.28 -5.90
N GLU A 202 -12.31 6.91 -7.17
CA GLU A 202 -12.35 7.84 -8.29
C GLU A 202 -13.72 8.54 -8.38
N TRP A 203 -14.82 7.79 -8.30
CA TRP A 203 -16.18 8.35 -8.26
C TRP A 203 -16.38 9.26 -7.03
N MET A 204 -15.85 8.87 -5.88
CA MET A 204 -15.89 9.70 -4.68
C MET A 204 -15.14 11.03 -4.89
N ALA A 205 -14.00 11.02 -5.56
CA ALA A 205 -13.23 12.22 -5.87
C ALA A 205 -13.97 13.16 -6.85
N GLN A 206 -14.81 12.58 -7.73
CA GLN A 206 -15.65 13.33 -8.68
C GLN A 206 -16.95 13.85 -8.04
N GLY A 207 -17.26 13.44 -6.80
CA GLY A 207 -18.50 13.83 -6.12
C GLY A 207 -19.69 12.94 -6.44
N GLU A 208 -19.51 11.87 -7.21
CA GLU A 208 -20.56 10.93 -7.63
C GLU A 208 -20.82 9.87 -6.53
N MET A 209 -21.50 10.29 -5.45
CA MET A 209 -21.59 9.51 -4.20
C MET A 209 -22.30 8.18 -4.37
N ARG A 210 -23.35 8.09 -5.21
CA ARG A 210 -24.08 6.83 -5.41
C ARG A 210 -23.21 5.81 -6.13
N GLU A 211 -22.51 6.25 -7.18
CA GLU A 211 -21.55 5.42 -7.92
C GLU A 211 -20.40 4.99 -7.02
N ALA A 212 -19.81 5.91 -6.28
CA ALA A 212 -18.75 5.62 -5.31
C ALA A 212 -19.16 4.50 -4.34
N PHE A 213 -20.34 4.60 -3.74
CA PHE A 213 -20.84 3.58 -2.84
C PHE A 213 -21.07 2.23 -3.52
N ARG A 214 -21.69 2.21 -4.71
CA ARG A 214 -21.96 0.98 -5.47
C ARG A 214 -20.65 0.21 -5.76
N TYR A 215 -19.63 0.92 -6.19
CA TYR A 215 -18.32 0.35 -6.49
C TYR A 215 -17.58 -0.11 -5.22
N LEU A 216 -17.56 0.67 -4.16
CA LEU A 216 -16.97 0.28 -2.86
C LEU A 216 -17.71 -0.92 -2.23
N ARG A 217 -19.04 -0.95 -2.31
CA ARG A 217 -19.81 -2.11 -1.88
C ARG A 217 -19.48 -3.36 -2.70
N LYS A 218 -19.42 -3.26 -4.04
CA LYS A 218 -19.04 -4.38 -4.91
C LYS A 218 -17.68 -4.95 -4.54
N SER A 219 -16.71 -4.09 -4.23
CA SER A 219 -15.37 -4.51 -3.78
C SER A 219 -15.43 -5.36 -2.51
N LEU A 220 -16.26 -4.95 -1.54
CA LEU A 220 -16.45 -5.67 -0.27
C LEU A 220 -17.28 -6.95 -0.42
N GLU A 221 -18.22 -7.03 -1.38
CA GLU A 221 -18.91 -8.28 -1.71
C GLU A 221 -17.95 -9.34 -2.24
N LEU A 222 -16.96 -8.93 -3.05
CA LEU A 222 -15.94 -9.85 -3.54
C LEU A 222 -14.96 -10.28 -2.44
N ARG A 223 -14.60 -9.36 -1.53
CA ARG A 223 -13.58 -9.62 -0.48
C ARG A 223 -13.96 -8.96 0.86
N PRO A 224 -14.97 -9.50 1.57
CA PRO A 224 -15.44 -8.92 2.84
C PRO A 224 -14.40 -8.98 3.97
N GLY A 225 -13.42 -9.87 3.88
CA GLY A 225 -12.32 -9.99 4.84
C GLY A 225 -11.11 -9.07 4.59
N ASN A 226 -11.20 -8.10 3.68
CA ASN A 226 -10.10 -7.20 3.39
C ASN A 226 -10.24 -5.89 4.17
N SER A 227 -9.28 -5.62 5.07
CA SER A 227 -9.27 -4.44 5.94
C SER A 227 -9.13 -3.12 5.19
N ASP A 228 -8.39 -3.09 4.07
CA ASP A 228 -8.20 -1.89 3.26
C ASP A 228 -9.54 -1.42 2.65
N LEU A 229 -10.37 -2.36 2.19
CA LEU A 229 -11.66 -2.05 1.58
C LEU A 229 -12.65 -1.47 2.61
N TRP A 230 -12.63 -1.97 3.84
CA TRP A 230 -13.41 -1.39 4.95
C TRP A 230 -12.91 0.00 5.33
N ALA A 231 -11.59 0.22 5.32
CA ALA A 231 -11.02 1.55 5.55
C ALA A 231 -11.43 2.55 4.46
N ASN A 232 -11.47 2.11 3.19
CA ASN A 232 -11.94 2.94 2.07
C ASN A 232 -13.45 3.25 2.16
N LEU A 233 -14.28 2.29 2.57
CA LEU A 233 -15.69 2.55 2.85
C LEU A 233 -15.85 3.54 4.03
N GLY A 234 -15.02 3.42 5.07
CA GLY A 234 -14.98 4.37 6.18
C GLY A 234 -14.61 5.78 5.72
N ALA A 235 -13.64 5.92 4.81
CA ALA A 235 -13.27 7.20 4.21
C ALA A 235 -14.43 7.80 3.40
N PHE A 236 -15.15 6.99 2.65
CA PHE A 236 -16.35 7.40 1.94
C PHE A 236 -17.42 7.96 2.90
N TYR A 237 -17.75 7.25 3.95
CA TYR A 237 -18.71 7.72 4.95
C TYR A 237 -18.27 8.99 5.67
N SER A 238 -16.97 9.06 6.04
CA SER A 238 -16.41 10.23 6.72
C SER A 238 -16.50 11.50 5.86
N ARG A 239 -16.13 11.41 4.58
CA ARG A 239 -16.24 12.53 3.64
C ARG A 239 -17.67 13.00 3.41
N ASN A 240 -18.64 12.14 3.65
CA ASN A 240 -20.07 12.44 3.55
C ASN A 240 -20.72 12.80 4.89
N GLY A 241 -19.93 13.04 5.94
CA GLY A 241 -20.42 13.43 7.26
C GLY A 241 -21.21 12.33 8.00
N ARG A 242 -21.08 11.09 7.56
CA ARG A 242 -21.75 9.93 8.20
C ARG A 242 -20.83 9.31 9.25
N ASN A 243 -20.55 10.08 10.30
CA ASN A 243 -19.51 9.79 11.28
C ASN A 243 -19.67 8.42 11.94
N THR A 244 -20.87 8.02 12.34
CA THR A 244 -21.12 6.69 12.94
C THR A 244 -20.80 5.56 11.96
N ALA A 245 -21.20 5.68 10.70
CA ALA A 245 -20.90 4.66 9.70
C ALA A 245 -19.40 4.63 9.36
N ALA A 246 -18.73 5.78 9.32
CA ALA A 246 -17.30 5.88 9.15
C ALA A 246 -16.53 5.18 10.28
N GLU A 247 -16.87 5.50 11.53
CA GLU A 247 -16.30 4.90 12.73
C GLU A 247 -16.40 3.37 12.69
N GLN A 248 -17.61 2.85 12.47
CA GLN A 248 -17.84 1.42 12.43
C GLN A 248 -17.11 0.72 11.29
N SER A 249 -17.00 1.35 10.12
CA SER A 249 -16.21 0.83 9.00
C SER A 249 -14.72 0.76 9.32
N TYR A 250 -14.15 1.78 9.98
CA TYR A 250 -12.77 1.76 10.44
C TYR A 250 -12.54 0.74 11.56
N LEU A 251 -13.48 0.58 12.49
CA LEU A 251 -13.39 -0.44 13.54
C LEU A 251 -13.46 -1.85 12.93
N GLN A 252 -14.29 -2.06 11.90
CA GLN A 252 -14.31 -3.32 11.15
C GLN A 252 -12.97 -3.59 10.47
N ALA A 253 -12.32 -2.57 9.89
CA ALA A 253 -10.97 -2.70 9.34
C ALA A 253 -9.96 -3.12 10.42
N LEU A 254 -10.04 -2.54 11.63
CA LEU A 254 -9.17 -2.89 12.76
C LEU A 254 -9.46 -4.26 13.36
N GLN A 255 -10.68 -4.76 13.27
CA GLN A 255 -11.04 -6.12 13.66
C GLN A 255 -10.40 -7.15 12.73
N LEU A 256 -10.30 -6.84 11.43
CA LEU A 256 -9.66 -7.68 10.42
C LEU A 256 -8.13 -7.58 10.45
N ASP A 257 -7.60 -6.38 10.64
CA ASP A 257 -6.16 -6.13 10.85
C ASP A 257 -5.95 -5.13 11.99
N SER A 258 -5.61 -5.63 13.17
CA SER A 258 -5.36 -4.82 14.36
C SER A 258 -4.18 -3.85 14.24
N ARG A 259 -3.38 -3.94 13.18
CA ARG A 259 -2.22 -3.07 12.87
C ARG A 259 -2.50 -2.08 11.75
N HIS A 260 -3.72 -1.98 11.26
CA HIS A 260 -4.10 -1.14 10.13
C HIS A 260 -3.96 0.35 10.44
N THR A 261 -2.78 0.91 10.17
CA THR A 261 -2.41 2.29 10.57
C THR A 261 -3.26 3.38 9.92
N ILE A 262 -3.78 3.14 8.71
CA ILE A 262 -4.65 4.10 8.01
C ILE A 262 -6.01 4.20 8.71
N ALA A 263 -6.61 3.07 9.09
CA ALA A 263 -7.86 3.08 9.86
C ALA A 263 -7.68 3.77 11.22
N MET A 264 -6.54 3.54 11.91
CA MET A 264 -6.23 4.23 13.17
C MET A 264 -6.09 5.75 12.97
N SER A 265 -5.40 6.19 11.92
CA SER A 265 -5.20 7.61 11.64
C SER A 265 -6.51 8.31 11.25
N ASN A 266 -7.40 7.61 10.54
CA ASN A 266 -8.73 8.11 10.21
C ASN A 266 -9.64 8.18 11.45
N LEU A 267 -9.57 7.19 12.36
CA LEU A 267 -10.29 7.23 13.64
C LEU A 267 -9.77 8.36 14.54
N GLU A 268 -8.45 8.55 14.64
CA GLU A 268 -7.88 9.70 15.35
C GLU A 268 -8.50 11.00 14.85
N ARG A 269 -8.48 11.22 13.54
CA ARG A 269 -9.03 12.43 12.92
C ARG A 269 -10.53 12.58 13.20
N LEU A 270 -11.29 11.52 13.03
CA LEU A 270 -12.73 11.49 13.25
C LEU A 270 -13.08 11.87 14.69
N TYR A 271 -12.42 11.26 15.67
CA TYR A 271 -12.64 11.56 17.09
C TYR A 271 -12.18 12.96 17.47
N ARG A 272 -11.08 13.46 16.88
CA ARG A 272 -10.63 14.83 17.10
C ARG A 272 -11.63 15.87 16.59
N GLN A 273 -12.24 15.63 15.42
CA GLN A 273 -13.32 16.48 14.89
C GLN A 273 -14.58 16.46 15.77
N GLN A 274 -14.86 15.32 16.43
CA GLN A 274 -15.96 15.17 17.38
C GLN A 274 -15.63 15.64 18.80
N GLN A 275 -14.43 16.19 19.03
CA GLN A 275 -13.93 16.63 20.35
C GLN A 275 -13.79 15.49 21.37
N GLN A 276 -13.70 14.24 20.91
CA GLN A 276 -13.45 13.05 21.72
C GLN A 276 -11.94 12.81 21.87
N PHE A 277 -11.27 13.71 22.58
CA PHE A 277 -9.80 13.78 22.58
C PHE A 277 -9.12 12.53 23.15
N GLU A 278 -9.72 11.87 24.14
CA GLU A 278 -9.16 10.64 24.72
C GLU A 278 -9.07 9.50 23.69
N LEU A 279 -10.14 9.30 22.92
CA LEU A 279 -10.15 8.32 21.84
C LEU A 279 -9.21 8.73 20.69
N ALA A 280 -9.16 10.01 20.35
CA ALA A 280 -8.25 10.52 19.34
C ALA A 280 -6.79 10.23 19.72
N ASP A 281 -6.39 10.56 20.94
CA ASP A 281 -5.02 10.34 21.44
C ASP A 281 -4.68 8.85 21.54
N TYR A 282 -5.63 8.01 21.96
CA TYR A 282 -5.48 6.55 21.97
C TYR A 282 -5.14 6.00 20.57
N TYR A 283 -5.91 6.39 19.53
CA TYR A 283 -5.63 5.92 18.17
C TYR A 283 -4.38 6.55 17.55
N ALA A 284 -4.07 7.80 17.89
CA ALA A 284 -2.81 8.45 17.51
C ALA A 284 -1.60 7.66 18.04
N GLU A 285 -1.64 7.29 19.32
CA GLU A 285 -0.57 6.48 19.94
C GLU A 285 -0.45 5.09 19.30
N LYS A 286 -1.58 4.41 19.07
CA LYS A 286 -1.58 3.12 18.38
C LYS A 286 -0.99 3.22 16.99
N ALA A 287 -1.42 4.20 16.19
CA ALA A 287 -0.90 4.42 14.84
C ALA A 287 0.61 4.70 14.87
N ARG A 288 1.06 5.57 15.80
CA ARG A 288 2.48 5.87 15.99
C ARG A 288 3.28 4.62 16.38
N PHE A 289 2.78 3.82 17.33
CA PHE A 289 3.43 2.59 17.79
C PHE A 289 3.67 1.61 16.62
N HIS A 290 2.69 1.41 15.74
CA HIS A 290 2.82 0.52 14.59
C HIS A 290 3.70 1.12 13.48
N ARG A 291 3.57 2.43 13.22
CA ARG A 291 4.45 3.12 12.25
C ARG A 291 5.93 3.05 12.65
N GLU A 292 6.24 3.36 13.91
CA GLU A 292 7.62 3.34 14.39
C GLU A 292 8.26 1.95 14.43
N ARG A 293 7.45 0.89 14.28
CA ARG A 293 7.89 -0.49 14.11
C ARG A 293 7.87 -0.97 12.67
N ASN A 294 7.55 -0.10 11.71
CA ASN A 294 7.65 -0.41 10.29
C ASN A 294 9.03 0.03 9.78
N PRO A 295 9.88 -0.89 9.27
CA PRO A 295 11.23 -0.55 8.82
C PRO A 295 11.22 0.45 7.65
N TYR A 296 10.21 0.40 6.80
CA TYR A 296 10.06 1.32 5.68
C TYR A 296 9.67 2.73 6.12
N TYR A 297 8.86 2.85 7.16
CA TYR A 297 8.58 4.16 7.77
C TYR A 297 9.84 4.77 8.37
N LEU A 298 10.65 3.96 9.07
CA LEU A 298 11.93 4.40 9.62
C LEU A 298 12.91 4.82 8.52
N TYR A 299 12.93 4.08 7.40
CA TYR A 299 13.72 4.45 6.23
C TYR A 299 13.25 5.78 5.61
N TYR A 300 11.95 5.98 5.47
CA TYR A 300 11.38 7.25 5.00
C TYR A 300 11.80 8.43 5.89
N GLN A 301 11.69 8.27 7.22
CA GLN A 301 12.14 9.26 8.19
C GLN A 301 13.64 9.53 8.09
N ALA A 302 14.42 8.47 7.88
CA ALA A 302 15.86 8.59 7.70
C ALA A 302 16.23 9.34 6.41
N ARG A 303 15.53 9.05 5.32
CA ARG A 303 15.72 9.74 4.03
C ARG A 303 15.41 11.22 4.15
N ASN A 304 14.29 11.56 4.76
CA ASN A 304 13.91 12.95 5.02
C ASN A 304 14.97 13.67 5.88
N ALA A 305 15.40 13.06 6.99
CA ALA A 305 16.48 13.61 7.83
C ALA A 305 17.79 13.80 7.06
N TYR A 306 18.16 12.84 6.20
CA TYR A 306 19.34 12.93 5.34
C TYR A 306 19.26 14.09 4.35
N GLU A 307 18.12 14.26 3.68
CA GLU A 307 17.86 15.34 2.72
C GLU A 307 17.95 16.73 3.37
N HIS A 308 17.54 16.84 4.65
CA HIS A 308 17.65 18.08 5.44
C HIS A 308 18.98 18.23 6.19
N GLY A 309 19.95 17.32 5.97
CA GLY A 309 21.29 17.39 6.57
C GLY A 309 21.39 16.90 8.02
N ASP A 310 20.32 16.41 8.63
CA ASP A 310 20.37 15.78 9.95
C ASP A 310 20.82 14.31 9.85
N PHE A 311 22.12 14.14 9.55
CA PHE A 311 22.74 12.81 9.37
C PHE A 311 22.74 11.99 10.66
N LYS A 312 22.71 12.63 11.85
CA LYS A 312 22.64 11.90 13.12
C LYS A 312 21.27 11.24 13.32
N SER A 313 20.20 11.95 13.03
CA SER A 313 18.84 11.38 13.06
C SER A 313 18.68 10.31 11.97
N ALA A 314 19.16 10.56 10.75
CA ALA A 314 19.14 9.57 9.67
C ALA A 314 19.82 8.25 10.11
N LYS A 315 21.05 8.32 10.66
CA LYS A 315 21.78 7.15 11.16
C LYS A 315 21.00 6.38 12.25
N ARG A 316 20.34 7.10 13.15
CA ARG A 316 19.56 6.49 14.24
C ARG A 316 18.35 5.71 13.71
N GLN A 317 17.62 6.30 12.77
CA GLN A 317 16.45 5.66 12.16
C GLN A 317 16.84 4.45 11.30
N LEU A 318 17.93 4.57 10.51
CA LEU A 318 18.43 3.47 9.68
C LEU A 318 18.92 2.28 10.51
N LYS A 319 19.58 2.51 11.64
CA LYS A 319 19.93 1.42 12.55
C LYS A 319 18.70 0.64 13.02
N ARG A 320 17.60 1.32 13.32
CA ARG A 320 16.34 0.69 13.73
C ARG A 320 15.70 -0.05 12.54
N ALA A 321 15.71 0.54 11.34
CA ALA A 321 15.17 -0.08 10.14
C ALA A 321 15.91 -1.38 9.80
N ILE A 322 17.25 -1.34 9.75
CA ILE A 322 18.10 -2.52 9.47
C ILE A 322 17.91 -3.59 10.54
N TRP A 323 17.82 -3.21 11.83
CA TRP A 323 17.57 -4.18 12.90
C TRP A 323 16.21 -4.90 12.76
N GLN A 324 15.20 -4.24 12.20
CA GLN A 324 13.88 -4.85 11.98
C GLN A 324 13.81 -5.67 10.69
N TYR A 325 14.54 -5.24 9.65
CA TYR A 325 14.60 -5.92 8.37
C TYR A 325 15.95 -5.64 7.70
N GLU A 326 16.85 -6.62 7.76
CA GLU A 326 18.23 -6.46 7.33
C GLU A 326 18.45 -6.64 5.83
N ASN A 327 17.51 -7.30 5.11
CA ASN A 327 17.72 -7.69 3.72
C ASN A 327 17.29 -6.63 2.68
N ASP A 328 17.07 -5.38 3.10
CA ASP A 328 16.73 -4.31 2.16
C ASP A 328 17.97 -3.50 1.80
N HIS A 329 18.48 -3.66 0.58
CA HIS A 329 19.66 -2.95 0.07
C HIS A 329 19.58 -1.42 0.22
N ARG A 330 18.37 -0.83 0.17
CA ARG A 330 18.17 0.63 0.27
C ARG A 330 18.54 1.16 1.65
N PHE A 331 18.24 0.39 2.70
CA PHE A 331 18.57 0.79 4.08
C PHE A 331 20.08 0.85 4.26
N HIS A 332 20.79 -0.17 3.74
CA HIS A 332 22.25 -0.21 3.78
C HIS A 332 22.88 0.87 2.89
N PHE A 333 22.34 1.09 1.69
CA PHE A 333 22.86 2.13 0.80
C PHE A 333 22.74 3.53 1.42
N LEU A 334 21.56 3.88 1.96
CA LEU A 334 21.35 5.16 2.63
C LEU A 334 22.19 5.27 3.92
N MET A 335 22.40 4.16 4.63
CA MET A 335 23.29 4.13 5.80
C MET A 335 24.76 4.37 5.38
N GLY A 336 25.19 3.81 4.26
CA GLY A 336 26.50 4.08 3.68
C GLY A 336 26.70 5.56 3.34
N LEU A 337 25.72 6.17 2.66
CA LEU A 337 25.71 7.61 2.38
C LEU A 337 25.75 8.45 3.65
N THR A 338 24.93 8.08 4.64
CA THR A 338 24.84 8.79 5.93
C THR A 338 26.15 8.72 6.71
N SER A 339 26.77 7.53 6.75
CA SER A 339 28.07 7.33 7.40
C SER A 339 29.18 8.15 6.72
N TYR A 340 29.20 8.19 5.38
CA TYR A 340 30.11 9.04 4.61
C TYR A 340 29.98 10.52 4.99
N ARG A 341 28.74 11.04 5.06
CA ARG A 341 28.47 12.44 5.45
C ARG A 341 28.87 12.76 6.88
N LEU A 342 28.91 11.75 7.75
CA LEU A 342 29.38 11.87 9.14
C LEU A 342 30.91 11.68 9.29
N GLY A 343 31.65 11.44 8.21
CA GLY A 343 33.10 11.17 8.23
C GLY A 343 33.46 9.75 8.69
N ASP A 344 32.50 8.86 8.81
CA ASP A 344 32.67 7.47 9.24
C ASP A 344 32.88 6.58 7.99
N TYR A 345 34.05 6.71 7.39
CA TYR A 345 34.36 6.10 6.07
C TYR A 345 34.43 4.58 6.11
N GLU A 346 34.91 3.99 7.20
CA GLU A 346 34.97 2.53 7.35
C GLU A 346 33.58 1.89 7.38
N ASN A 347 32.68 2.41 8.22
CA ASN A 347 31.31 1.95 8.24
C ASN A 347 30.58 2.26 6.91
N SER A 348 30.86 3.39 6.29
CA SER A 348 30.32 3.73 4.97
C SER A 348 30.64 2.65 3.95
N LYS A 349 31.91 2.22 3.87
CA LYS A 349 32.35 1.15 2.95
C LYS A 349 31.64 -0.18 3.26
N THR A 350 31.54 -0.54 4.53
CA THR A 350 30.86 -1.78 4.97
C THR A 350 29.40 -1.79 4.51
N TYR A 351 28.67 -0.71 4.76
CA TYR A 351 27.24 -0.62 4.39
C TYR A 351 27.02 -0.57 2.88
N PHE A 352 27.92 0.04 2.11
CA PHE A 352 27.84 -0.04 0.64
C PHE A 352 28.10 -1.45 0.12
N THR A 353 29.08 -2.16 0.69
CA THR A 353 29.33 -3.57 0.33
C THR A 353 28.10 -4.42 0.60
N GLU A 354 27.45 -4.25 1.75
CA GLU A 354 26.22 -4.96 2.08
C GLU A 354 25.08 -4.61 1.12
N ALA A 355 24.88 -3.32 0.84
CA ALA A 355 23.88 -2.88 -0.13
C ALA A 355 24.07 -3.54 -1.50
N PHE A 356 25.31 -3.61 -1.99
CA PHE A 356 25.62 -4.25 -3.27
C PHE A 356 25.37 -5.77 -3.24
N SER A 357 25.66 -6.46 -2.13
CA SER A 357 25.42 -7.90 -2.00
C SER A 357 23.94 -8.28 -2.03
N LEU A 358 23.06 -7.35 -1.65
CA LEU A 358 21.62 -7.53 -1.59
C LEU A 358 20.88 -7.11 -2.88
N VAL A 359 21.56 -6.50 -3.85
CA VAL A 359 20.93 -6.05 -5.10
C VAL A 359 20.86 -7.18 -6.12
N ASP A 360 19.65 -7.57 -6.51
CA ASP A 360 19.42 -8.55 -7.58
C ASP A 360 19.21 -7.92 -8.96
N ASN A 361 19.12 -6.59 -9.03
CA ASN A 361 18.79 -5.85 -10.24
C ASN A 361 20.00 -5.10 -10.81
N PRO A 362 20.49 -5.45 -12.02
CA PRO A 362 21.65 -4.79 -12.64
C PRO A 362 21.47 -3.28 -12.89
N ALA A 363 20.23 -2.78 -13.01
CA ALA A 363 19.97 -1.36 -13.19
C ALA A 363 20.21 -0.59 -11.88
N THR A 364 19.75 -1.13 -10.75
CA THR A 364 19.99 -0.59 -9.41
C THR A 364 21.46 -0.64 -9.05
N GLU A 365 22.15 -1.74 -9.34
CA GLU A 365 23.59 -1.89 -9.14
C GLU A 365 24.38 -0.79 -9.89
N ARG A 366 24.08 -0.57 -11.18
CA ARG A 366 24.69 0.51 -11.97
C ARG A 366 24.36 1.91 -11.41
N ALA A 367 23.16 2.12 -10.89
CA ALA A 367 22.76 3.39 -10.27
C ALA A 367 23.58 3.66 -9.00
N TYR A 368 23.76 2.64 -8.15
CA TYR A 368 24.57 2.73 -6.94
C TYR A 368 26.06 2.97 -7.28
N SER A 369 26.62 2.23 -8.23
CA SER A 369 28.00 2.41 -8.69
C SER A 369 28.25 3.84 -9.17
N ARG A 370 27.37 4.39 -10.02
CA ARG A 370 27.49 5.79 -10.47
C ARG A 370 27.43 6.79 -9.32
N LYS A 371 26.59 6.55 -8.32
CA LYS A 371 26.48 7.42 -7.14
C LYS A 371 27.76 7.39 -6.30
N LEU A 372 28.34 6.22 -6.12
CA LEU A 372 29.62 6.06 -5.40
C LEU A 372 30.77 6.73 -6.15
N ASP A 373 30.90 6.51 -7.45
CA ASP A 373 31.91 7.17 -8.29
C ASP A 373 31.85 8.70 -8.20
N TYR A 374 30.61 9.23 -8.16
CA TYR A 374 30.40 10.67 -7.99
C TYR A 374 30.84 11.17 -6.60
N LEU A 375 30.59 10.41 -5.54
CA LEU A 375 30.99 10.77 -4.18
C LEU A 375 32.50 10.67 -3.99
N MET A 376 33.15 9.64 -4.58
CA MET A 376 34.60 9.44 -4.47
C MET A 376 35.45 10.44 -5.28
N LYS A 377 34.82 11.09 -6.27
CA LYS A 377 35.50 12.13 -7.09
C LYS A 377 35.42 13.54 -6.49
N ARG A 378 34.68 13.72 -5.41
CA ARG A 378 34.63 14.98 -4.66
C ARG A 378 35.38 14.81 -3.35
N PRO A 379 36.52 15.50 -3.18
CA PRO A 379 37.28 15.51 -1.93
C PRO A 379 36.48 16.15 -0.78
#